data_3e0308f92ce1207c6aa3710d7cc3e398
#
_entry.id   3e0308f92ce1207c6aa3710d7cc3e398
#
_cell.length_a   1.000
_cell.length_b   1.000
_cell.length_c   1.000
_cell.angle_alpha   90.00
_cell.angle_beta   90.00
_cell.angle_gamma   90.00
#
_symmetry.space_group_name_H-M   'P 1'
#
loop_
_entity.id
_entity.type
_entity.pdbx_description
1 polymer ?
#
loop_
_entity_poly.entity_id
_entity_poly.type
_entity_poly.pdbx_seq_one_letter_code
_entity_poly.pdbx_strand_id
1 'polypeptide(L)'
;RSIIKDQIAEYKSDSKALEPQIKKQRSAYEKKHSSFEEIEREYSQIQERMKLIQAQRWEAQEKIIEDRSVLDKSISLIEEKTTVSKHLDSKITHIDTEKSQYAEEQIEIDKELNKKSESVTKISAELESLRNELDKNESLSSSLEIEKNAQRSELNSLLSKLTFFKELIEQKEGYPDGAKTILDNHKQYDGLIGAVGDLFQIDDKFESAFQSAIGSFAQCLISKDKKSAIKILNAARSQKLGDFSILPLKEFVSVKVDLPSVPKIDGVLGPAIDFCSLPKSAKGLDEGLIGKLLIVEDINKIDVSHLIKEWDIVDLNGAFFGKSSLIKFKNKLKKTSVIGRKKKVLKIEKDIKLLEKSISTNDKEFKSLGKKSSILLEKVKSQEELLAQENKLLAELQ
;
A
#
# COMPACT_ATOMS: atom_id res chain seq x y z
N ARG A 1 -15.03 71.80 -7.87
CA ARG A 1 -15.86 70.87 -8.72
C ARG A 1 -15.07 70.36 -9.95
N SER A 2 -14.10 71.12 -10.48
CA SER A 2 -13.26 70.70 -11.62
C SER A 2 -12.37 69.53 -11.25
N ILE A 3 -11.59 69.65 -10.19
CA ILE A 3 -10.60 68.64 -9.76
C ILE A 3 -11.23 67.27 -9.51
N ILE A 4 -12.42 67.22 -8.96
CA ILE A 4 -13.12 65.93 -8.69
C ILE A 4 -13.65 65.29 -10.00
N LYS A 5 -14.00 66.12 -11.01
CA LYS A 5 -14.42 65.61 -12.31
C LYS A 5 -13.24 65.03 -13.09
N ASP A 6 -12.09 65.67 -12.97
CA ASP A 6 -10.87 65.19 -13.63
C ASP A 6 -10.36 63.91 -12.99
N GLN A 7 -10.38 63.82 -11.67
CA GLN A 7 -10.07 62.58 -10.97
C GLN A 7 -11.06 61.45 -11.29
N ILE A 8 -12.35 61.75 -11.42
CA ILE A 8 -13.35 60.73 -11.82
C ILE A 8 -13.14 60.29 -13.28
N ALA A 9 -12.71 61.19 -14.16
CA ALA A 9 -12.39 60.86 -15.55
C ALA A 9 -11.13 59.97 -15.63
N GLU A 10 -10.12 60.31 -14.84
CA GLU A 10 -8.88 59.54 -14.73
C GLU A 10 -9.15 58.15 -14.19
N TYR A 11 -9.87 58.00 -13.09
CA TYR A 11 -10.25 56.68 -12.56
C TYR A 11 -11.16 55.89 -13.50
N LYS A 12 -12.02 56.54 -14.29
CA LYS A 12 -12.82 55.88 -15.34
C LYS A 12 -11.96 55.43 -16.52
N SER A 13 -10.93 56.19 -16.85
CA SER A 13 -9.95 55.84 -17.90
C SER A 13 -9.12 54.61 -17.45
N ASP A 14 -8.60 54.72 -16.25
CA ASP A 14 -7.80 53.61 -15.66
C ASP A 14 -8.63 52.32 -15.47
N SER A 15 -9.87 52.48 -15.03
CA SER A 15 -10.81 51.35 -14.95
C SER A 15 -11.04 50.72 -16.33
N LYS A 16 -11.26 51.51 -17.38
CA LYS A 16 -11.42 51.01 -18.76
C LYS A 16 -10.15 50.38 -19.34
N ALA A 17 -8.98 50.86 -18.95
CA ALA A 17 -7.70 50.30 -19.39
C ALA A 17 -7.38 48.98 -18.69
N LEU A 18 -7.83 48.82 -17.44
CA LEU A 18 -7.63 47.59 -16.64
C LEU A 18 -8.62 46.49 -16.99
N GLU A 19 -9.86 46.83 -17.41
CA GLU A 19 -10.88 45.81 -17.75
C GLU A 19 -10.40 44.77 -18.78
N PRO A 20 -9.77 45.16 -19.92
CA PRO A 20 -9.30 44.14 -20.88
C PRO A 20 -8.13 43.34 -20.37
N GLN A 21 -7.30 43.89 -19.49
CA GLN A 21 -6.20 43.17 -18.86
C GLN A 21 -6.74 42.16 -17.86
N ILE A 22 -7.69 42.57 -17.05
CA ILE A 22 -8.39 41.65 -16.09
C ILE A 22 -9.11 40.55 -16.86
N LYS A 23 -9.81 40.87 -17.95
CA LYS A 23 -10.50 39.89 -18.78
C LYS A 23 -9.54 38.88 -19.42
N LYS A 24 -8.39 39.39 -19.92
CA LYS A 24 -7.34 38.53 -20.48
C LYS A 24 -6.68 37.63 -19.42
N GLN A 25 -6.39 38.21 -18.26
CA GLN A 25 -5.83 37.46 -17.15
C GLN A 25 -6.84 36.42 -16.59
N ARG A 26 -8.11 36.80 -16.51
CA ARG A 26 -9.17 35.91 -16.04
C ARG A 26 -9.37 34.72 -16.99
N SER A 27 -9.39 34.99 -18.31
CA SER A 27 -9.51 33.88 -19.29
C SER A 27 -8.27 32.98 -19.34
N ALA A 28 -7.07 33.55 -19.13
CA ALA A 28 -5.83 32.79 -19.01
C ALA A 28 -5.78 31.99 -17.73
N TYR A 29 -6.30 32.54 -16.63
CA TYR A 29 -6.47 31.87 -15.37
C TYR A 29 -7.47 30.71 -15.48
N GLU A 30 -8.66 30.97 -16.06
CA GLU A 30 -9.68 29.94 -16.25
C GLU A 30 -9.18 28.76 -17.09
N LYS A 31 -8.40 29.05 -18.16
CA LYS A 31 -7.76 27.97 -18.96
C LYS A 31 -6.71 27.18 -18.18
N LYS A 32 -5.88 27.87 -17.41
CA LYS A 32 -4.89 27.22 -16.58
C LYS A 32 -5.55 26.47 -15.43
N HIS A 33 -6.62 27.02 -14.88
CA HIS A 33 -7.37 26.39 -13.81
C HIS A 33 -8.07 25.11 -14.28
N SER A 34 -8.73 25.17 -15.47
CA SER A 34 -9.35 23.97 -16.03
C SER A 34 -8.34 22.88 -16.38
N SER A 35 -7.19 23.25 -16.96
CA SER A 35 -6.13 22.26 -17.21
C SER A 35 -5.48 21.76 -15.94
N PHE A 36 -5.41 22.57 -14.88
CA PHE A 36 -4.96 22.13 -13.59
C PHE A 36 -5.94 21.14 -12.95
N GLU A 37 -7.25 21.47 -12.99
CA GLU A 37 -8.30 20.54 -12.51
C GLU A 37 -8.32 19.23 -13.30
N GLU A 38 -8.08 19.31 -14.63
CA GLU A 38 -7.96 18.12 -15.48
C GLU A 38 -6.77 17.25 -15.04
N ILE A 39 -5.60 17.88 -14.87
CA ILE A 39 -4.37 17.23 -14.39
C ILE A 39 -4.58 16.63 -12.98
N GLU A 40 -5.24 17.33 -12.09
CA GLU A 40 -5.54 16.88 -10.74
C GLU A 40 -6.51 15.69 -10.71
N ARG A 41 -7.50 15.71 -11.62
CA ARG A 41 -8.42 14.59 -11.81
C ARG A 41 -7.72 13.33 -12.32
N GLU A 42 -6.89 13.46 -13.35
CA GLU A 42 -6.12 12.35 -13.90
C GLU A 42 -5.15 11.77 -12.86
N TYR A 43 -4.50 12.63 -12.09
CA TYR A 43 -3.58 12.21 -11.05
C TYR A 43 -4.26 11.43 -9.92
N SER A 44 -5.43 11.90 -9.50
CA SER A 44 -6.25 11.23 -8.50
C SER A 44 -6.69 9.82 -8.94
N GLN A 45 -7.10 9.69 -10.20
CA GLN A 45 -7.51 8.38 -10.74
C GLN A 45 -6.35 7.38 -10.85
N ILE A 46 -5.15 7.86 -11.22
CA ILE A 46 -3.95 7.02 -11.20
C ILE A 46 -3.63 6.57 -9.78
N GLN A 47 -3.69 7.47 -8.82
CA GLN A 47 -3.46 7.13 -7.42
C GLN A 47 -4.43 6.06 -6.90
N GLU A 48 -5.71 6.18 -7.23
CA GLU A 48 -6.72 5.18 -6.86
C GLU A 48 -6.43 3.81 -7.48
N ARG A 49 -6.13 3.81 -8.77
CA ARG A 49 -5.77 2.58 -9.48
C ARG A 49 -4.51 1.93 -8.90
N MET A 50 -3.52 2.75 -8.57
CA MET A 50 -2.30 2.27 -7.93
C MET A 50 -2.58 1.64 -6.58
N LYS A 51 -3.44 2.25 -5.76
CA LYS A 51 -3.82 1.69 -4.45
C LYS A 51 -4.60 0.38 -4.58
N LEU A 52 -5.56 0.32 -5.52
CA LEU A 52 -6.31 -0.90 -5.76
C LEU A 52 -5.38 -2.05 -6.17
N ILE A 53 -4.48 -1.76 -7.12
CA ILE A 53 -3.48 -2.74 -7.57
C ILE A 53 -2.54 -3.13 -6.43
N GLN A 54 -2.17 -2.15 -5.58
CA GLN A 54 -1.33 -2.43 -4.41
C GLN A 54 -2.04 -3.31 -3.38
N ALA A 55 -3.32 -3.02 -3.09
CA ALA A 55 -4.11 -3.83 -2.19
C ALA A 55 -4.28 -5.26 -2.72
N GLN A 56 -4.64 -5.40 -4.01
CA GLN A 56 -4.74 -6.70 -4.67
C GLN A 56 -3.38 -7.44 -4.70
N ARG A 57 -2.31 -6.71 -4.96
CA ARG A 57 -0.95 -7.27 -4.96
C ARG A 57 -0.55 -7.71 -3.55
N TRP A 58 -0.88 -6.91 -2.53
CA TRP A 58 -0.64 -7.26 -1.13
C TRP A 58 -1.39 -8.55 -0.74
N GLU A 59 -2.69 -8.57 -0.98
CA GLU A 59 -3.54 -9.73 -0.68
C GLU A 59 -3.06 -11.00 -1.43
N ALA A 60 -2.70 -10.83 -2.72
CA ALA A 60 -2.13 -11.93 -3.50
C ALA A 60 -0.77 -12.37 -2.95
N GLN A 61 0.05 -11.43 -2.50
CA GLN A 61 1.37 -11.71 -1.97
C GLN A 61 1.31 -12.37 -0.59
N GLU A 62 0.39 -11.95 0.26
CA GLU A 62 0.09 -12.59 1.55
C GLU A 62 -0.37 -14.05 1.35
N LYS A 63 -1.30 -14.27 0.42
CA LYS A 63 -1.71 -15.62 0.01
C LYS A 63 -0.55 -16.46 -0.52
N ILE A 64 0.29 -15.89 -1.38
CA ILE A 64 1.46 -16.59 -1.91
C ILE A 64 2.43 -16.97 -0.79
N ILE A 65 2.60 -16.11 0.21
CA ILE A 65 3.47 -16.40 1.37
C ILE A 65 2.87 -17.53 2.23
N GLU A 66 1.58 -17.46 2.52
CA GLU A 66 0.86 -18.53 3.23
C GLU A 66 0.94 -19.86 2.48
N ASP A 67 0.57 -19.86 1.20
CA ASP A 67 0.57 -21.07 0.36
C ASP A 67 1.99 -21.66 0.22
N ARG A 68 3.00 -20.81 0.07
CA ARG A 68 4.40 -21.27 0.06
C ARG A 68 4.80 -21.88 1.40
N SER A 69 4.46 -21.23 2.51
CA SER A 69 4.75 -21.78 3.85
C SER A 69 4.10 -23.15 4.09
N VAL A 70 2.86 -23.32 3.62
CA VAL A 70 2.15 -24.60 3.68
C VAL A 70 2.79 -25.63 2.75
N LEU A 71 3.13 -25.21 1.53
CA LEU A 71 3.78 -26.06 0.53
C LEU A 71 5.14 -26.58 1.03
N ASP A 72 5.98 -25.67 1.53
CA ASP A 72 7.31 -26.00 2.03
C ASP A 72 7.25 -26.96 3.23
N LYS A 73 6.31 -26.73 4.17
CA LYS A 73 6.05 -27.65 5.28
C LYS A 73 5.61 -29.02 4.79
N SER A 74 4.73 -29.05 3.78
CA SER A 74 4.22 -30.30 3.23
C SER A 74 5.29 -31.06 2.47
N ILE A 75 6.11 -30.39 1.68
CA ILE A 75 7.26 -30.97 0.97
C ILE A 75 8.24 -31.58 1.99
N SER A 76 8.63 -30.79 3.00
CA SER A 76 9.54 -31.25 4.06
C SER A 76 9.01 -32.51 4.77
N LEU A 77 7.71 -32.53 5.05
CA LEU A 77 7.06 -33.69 5.73
C LEU A 77 6.99 -34.94 4.84
N ILE A 78 6.76 -34.75 3.53
CA ILE A 78 6.74 -35.83 2.55
C ILE A 78 8.16 -36.42 2.37
N GLU A 79 9.16 -35.58 2.24
CA GLU A 79 10.55 -35.98 2.08
C GLU A 79 11.06 -36.74 3.32
N GLU A 80 10.77 -36.25 4.55
CA GLU A 80 11.07 -36.90 5.80
C GLU A 80 10.48 -38.29 5.85
N LYS A 81 9.18 -38.45 5.61
CA LYS A 81 8.48 -39.75 5.62
C LYS A 81 9.00 -40.71 4.55
N THR A 82 9.28 -40.18 3.34
CA THR A 82 9.79 -40.99 2.24
C THR A 82 11.20 -41.55 2.56
N THR A 83 12.04 -40.76 3.22
CA THR A 83 13.39 -41.15 3.61
C THR A 83 13.37 -42.22 4.70
N VAL A 84 12.50 -42.04 5.71
CA VAL A 84 12.34 -43.04 6.79
C VAL A 84 11.82 -44.38 6.24
N SER A 85 10.84 -44.35 5.33
CA SER A 85 10.30 -45.59 4.72
C SER A 85 11.38 -46.32 3.90
N LYS A 86 12.09 -45.59 3.01
CA LYS A 86 13.18 -46.20 2.24
C LYS A 86 14.30 -46.75 3.10
N HIS A 87 14.62 -46.06 4.21
CA HIS A 87 15.64 -46.54 5.14
C HIS A 87 15.21 -47.82 5.86
N LEU A 88 13.94 -47.91 6.26
CA LEU A 88 13.40 -49.12 6.88
C LEU A 88 13.33 -50.30 5.91
N ASP A 89 12.84 -50.07 4.69
CA ASP A 89 12.77 -51.11 3.66
C ASP A 89 14.17 -51.61 3.25
N SER A 90 15.14 -50.73 3.13
CA SER A 90 16.52 -51.14 2.83
C SER A 90 17.16 -51.92 3.99
N LYS A 91 16.85 -51.54 5.25
CA LYS A 91 17.31 -52.30 6.42
C LYS A 91 16.68 -53.71 6.48
N ILE A 92 15.39 -53.82 6.21
CA ILE A 92 14.68 -55.10 6.23
C ILE A 92 15.21 -56.01 5.14
N THR A 93 15.32 -55.52 3.90
CA THR A 93 15.85 -56.30 2.77
C THR A 93 17.31 -56.73 2.98
N HIS A 94 18.13 -55.88 3.61
CA HIS A 94 19.53 -56.20 3.91
C HIS A 94 19.63 -57.31 4.98
N ILE A 95 18.86 -57.21 6.06
CA ILE A 95 18.84 -58.23 7.13
C ILE A 95 18.35 -59.57 6.61
N ASP A 96 17.37 -59.61 5.73
CA ASP A 96 16.79 -60.86 5.21
C ASP A 96 17.73 -61.55 4.19
N THR A 97 18.47 -60.77 3.39
CA THR A 97 19.44 -61.34 2.46
C THR A 97 20.69 -61.92 3.18
N GLU A 98 21.14 -61.27 4.24
CA GLU A 98 22.31 -61.73 5.02
C GLU A 98 22.00 -63.02 5.82
N LYS A 99 20.78 -63.09 6.38
CA LYS A 99 20.37 -64.28 7.14
C LYS A 99 20.30 -65.56 6.32
N SER A 100 20.07 -65.44 5.01
CA SER A 100 19.87 -66.58 4.14
C SER A 100 21.16 -67.16 3.53
N GLN A 101 22.23 -66.36 3.47
CA GLN A 101 23.43 -66.76 2.70
C GLN A 101 24.60 -67.35 3.51
N TYR A 102 24.63 -67.12 4.83
CA TYR A 102 25.85 -67.38 5.60
C TYR A 102 25.70 -68.42 6.74
N ALA A 103 24.91 -69.39 6.54
CA ALA A 103 24.59 -70.31 7.68
C ALA A 103 25.65 -71.31 7.99
N GLU A 104 26.53 -71.73 7.13
CA GLU A 104 27.27 -72.99 7.44
C GLU A 104 28.78 -73.02 7.14
N GLU A 105 29.43 -72.10 6.45
CA GLU A 105 30.87 -72.25 6.15
C GLU A 105 31.73 -71.06 6.46
N GLN A 106 32.65 -71.13 7.31
CA GLN A 106 33.65 -70.18 7.71
C GLN A 106 33.20 -69.08 8.71
N ILE A 107 32.97 -69.54 9.91
CA ILE A 107 32.40 -68.71 10.98
C ILE A 107 33.23 -67.50 11.42
N GLU A 108 34.53 -67.50 11.19
CA GLU A 108 35.38 -66.40 11.69
C GLU A 108 35.64 -65.33 10.66
N ILE A 109 35.95 -65.68 9.41
CA ILE A 109 36.18 -64.75 8.31
C ILE A 109 34.86 -64.10 7.89
N ASP A 110 33.79 -64.89 7.83
CA ASP A 110 32.43 -64.41 7.56
C ASP A 110 31.89 -63.46 8.65
N LYS A 111 32.25 -63.70 9.91
CA LYS A 111 31.90 -62.73 10.99
C LYS A 111 32.61 -61.36 10.81
N GLU A 112 33.86 -61.35 10.40
CA GLU A 112 34.58 -60.09 10.15
C GLU A 112 34.07 -59.41 8.89
N LEU A 113 33.83 -60.17 7.80
CA LEU A 113 33.24 -59.70 6.55
C LEU A 113 31.82 -59.14 6.80
N ASN A 114 31.00 -59.88 7.53
CA ASN A 114 29.67 -59.41 7.90
C ASN A 114 29.72 -58.14 8.76
N LYS A 115 30.63 -58.07 9.75
CA LYS A 115 30.81 -56.85 10.54
C LYS A 115 31.22 -55.63 9.70
N LYS A 116 32.16 -55.85 8.77
CA LYS A 116 32.62 -54.78 7.87
C LYS A 116 31.57 -54.35 6.84
N SER A 117 30.81 -55.34 6.31
CA SER A 117 29.68 -55.06 5.40
C SER A 117 28.55 -54.31 6.08
N GLU A 118 28.22 -54.69 7.33
CA GLU A 118 27.26 -53.94 8.15
C GLU A 118 27.74 -52.50 8.42
N SER A 119 29.04 -52.32 8.72
CA SER A 119 29.62 -50.98 8.95
C SER A 119 29.47 -50.09 7.71
N VAL A 120 29.88 -50.60 6.52
CA VAL A 120 29.76 -49.91 5.23
C VAL A 120 28.30 -49.54 4.94
N THR A 121 27.38 -50.46 5.20
CA THR A 121 25.94 -50.21 4.95
C THR A 121 25.36 -49.15 5.91
N LYS A 122 25.75 -49.20 7.18
CA LYS A 122 25.34 -48.15 8.14
C LYS A 122 25.89 -46.80 7.78
N ILE A 123 27.18 -46.74 7.46
CA ILE A 123 27.83 -45.49 7.04
C ILE A 123 27.16 -44.96 5.76
N SER A 124 26.87 -45.83 4.79
CA SER A 124 26.20 -45.45 3.54
C SER A 124 24.77 -44.92 3.80
N ALA A 125 23.99 -45.59 4.66
CA ALA A 125 22.66 -45.16 5.02
C ALA A 125 22.70 -43.83 5.80
N GLU A 126 23.65 -43.65 6.72
CA GLU A 126 23.87 -42.36 7.40
C GLU A 126 24.30 -41.26 6.43
N LEU A 127 25.17 -41.58 5.47
CA LEU A 127 25.61 -40.66 4.45
C LEU A 127 24.43 -40.18 3.56
N GLU A 128 23.57 -41.12 3.15
CA GLU A 128 22.38 -40.83 2.35
C GLU A 128 21.37 -39.96 3.16
N SER A 129 21.17 -40.32 4.42
CA SER A 129 20.34 -39.48 5.33
C SER A 129 20.90 -38.06 5.47
N LEU A 130 22.22 -37.93 5.67
CA LEU A 130 22.89 -36.63 5.79
C LEU A 130 22.83 -35.80 4.50
N ARG A 131 23.00 -36.47 3.34
CA ARG A 131 22.85 -35.80 2.03
C ARG A 131 21.42 -35.31 1.83
N ASN A 132 20.43 -36.14 2.12
CA ASN A 132 19.03 -35.74 2.03
C ASN A 132 18.68 -34.59 2.99
N GLU A 133 19.26 -34.58 4.21
CA GLU A 133 19.11 -33.44 5.11
C GLU A 133 19.79 -32.19 4.58
N LEU A 134 20.93 -32.33 3.95
CA LEU A 134 21.64 -31.21 3.32
C LEU A 134 20.82 -30.61 2.18
N ASP A 135 20.31 -31.46 1.27
CA ASP A 135 19.46 -31.04 0.14
C ASP A 135 18.19 -30.33 0.60
N LYS A 136 17.54 -30.85 1.66
CA LYS A 136 16.40 -30.20 2.29
C LYS A 136 16.75 -28.81 2.84
N ASN A 137 17.89 -28.75 3.53
CA ASN A 137 18.34 -27.51 4.13
C ASN A 137 18.74 -26.48 3.06
N GLU A 138 19.34 -26.93 1.96
CA GLU A 138 19.68 -26.09 0.82
C GLU A 138 18.43 -25.61 0.06
N SER A 139 17.44 -26.49 -0.15
CA SER A 139 16.18 -26.10 -0.79
C SER A 139 15.39 -25.10 0.04
N LEU A 140 15.34 -25.29 1.37
CA LEU A 140 14.75 -24.33 2.30
C LEU A 140 15.51 -23.00 2.30
N SER A 141 16.84 -23.05 2.28
CA SER A 141 17.70 -21.87 2.19
C SER A 141 17.46 -21.11 0.91
N SER A 142 17.35 -21.80 -0.23
CA SER A 142 17.06 -21.20 -1.53
C SER A 142 15.66 -20.55 -1.59
N SER A 143 14.64 -21.25 -1.08
CA SER A 143 13.27 -20.69 -1.04
C SER A 143 13.21 -19.45 -0.15
N LEU A 144 13.88 -19.49 0.99
CA LEU A 144 13.94 -18.37 1.93
C LEU A 144 14.74 -17.18 1.34
N GLU A 145 15.76 -17.44 0.54
CA GLU A 145 16.52 -16.40 -0.16
C GLU A 145 15.66 -15.70 -1.22
N ILE A 146 14.89 -16.46 -1.99
CA ILE A 146 13.94 -15.92 -2.97
C ILE A 146 12.89 -15.04 -2.27
N GLU A 147 12.30 -15.55 -1.18
CA GLU A 147 11.33 -14.80 -0.40
C GLU A 147 11.93 -13.50 0.16
N LYS A 148 13.13 -13.58 0.75
CA LYS A 148 13.85 -12.43 1.28
C LYS A 148 14.14 -11.37 0.22
N ASN A 149 14.54 -11.80 -0.99
CA ASN A 149 14.77 -10.88 -2.10
C ASN A 149 13.47 -10.20 -2.58
N ALA A 150 12.37 -10.95 -2.62
CA ALA A 150 11.05 -10.41 -2.93
C ALA A 150 10.61 -9.38 -1.88
N GLN A 151 10.74 -9.71 -0.60
CA GLN A 151 10.43 -8.82 0.52
C GLN A 151 11.30 -7.56 0.52
N ARG A 152 12.59 -7.65 0.20
CA ARG A 152 13.48 -6.49 0.07
C ARG A 152 13.09 -5.59 -1.10
N SER A 153 12.72 -6.17 -2.23
CA SER A 153 12.22 -5.41 -3.37
C SER A 153 10.93 -4.65 -3.02
N GLU A 154 10.04 -5.30 -2.31
CA GLU A 154 8.81 -4.70 -1.83
C GLU A 154 9.08 -3.58 -0.82
N LEU A 155 9.98 -3.80 0.14
CA LEU A 155 10.40 -2.79 1.10
C LEU A 155 10.93 -1.54 0.38
N ASN A 156 11.79 -1.70 -0.61
CA ASN A 156 12.31 -0.58 -1.41
C ASN A 156 11.19 0.15 -2.15
N SER A 157 10.22 -0.57 -2.69
CA SER A 157 9.04 0.03 -3.33
C SER A 157 8.20 0.83 -2.33
N LEU A 158 7.98 0.30 -1.12
CA LEU A 158 7.25 0.99 -0.06
C LEU A 158 8.00 2.22 0.44
N LEU A 159 9.32 2.12 0.62
CA LEU A 159 10.18 3.25 1.00
C LEU A 159 10.12 4.38 -0.04
N SER A 160 10.24 4.04 -1.32
CA SER A 160 10.12 5.02 -2.41
C SER A 160 8.75 5.71 -2.43
N LYS A 161 7.68 4.94 -2.20
CA LYS A 161 6.32 5.48 -2.07
C LYS A 161 6.18 6.37 -0.85
N LEU A 162 6.77 5.97 0.28
CA LEU A 162 6.75 6.76 1.51
C LEU A 162 7.43 8.11 1.30
N THR A 163 8.63 8.10 0.72
CA THR A 163 9.38 9.32 0.40
C THR A 163 8.57 10.23 -0.51
N PHE A 164 8.03 9.66 -1.60
CA PHE A 164 7.18 10.40 -2.52
C PHE A 164 5.97 11.06 -1.84
N PHE A 165 5.23 10.32 -0.99
CA PHE A 165 4.09 10.91 -0.29
C PHE A 165 4.51 11.94 0.76
N LYS A 166 5.64 11.75 1.43
CA LYS A 166 6.19 12.73 2.37
C LYS A 166 6.58 14.03 1.64
N GLU A 167 7.25 13.93 0.51
CA GLU A 167 7.59 15.09 -0.32
C GLU A 167 6.33 15.83 -0.81
N LEU A 168 5.31 15.12 -1.27
CA LEU A 168 4.03 15.73 -1.65
C LEU A 168 3.34 16.48 -0.51
N ILE A 169 3.47 15.96 0.73
CA ILE A 169 2.91 16.61 1.92
C ILE A 169 3.78 17.80 2.32
N GLU A 170 5.08 17.66 2.33
CA GLU A 170 6.03 18.71 2.70
C GLU A 170 5.98 19.90 1.74
N GLN A 171 6.02 19.63 0.45
CA GLN A 171 5.94 20.64 -0.59
C GLN A 171 4.51 21.16 -0.81
N LYS A 172 3.54 20.60 -0.07
CA LYS A 172 2.10 20.94 -0.22
C LYS A 172 1.68 20.92 -1.69
N GLU A 173 2.17 19.95 -2.44
CA GLU A 173 1.89 19.84 -3.85
C GLU A 173 0.38 19.64 -4.08
N GLY A 174 -0.18 20.32 -5.08
CA GLY A 174 -1.61 20.30 -5.36
C GLY A 174 -2.39 21.41 -4.65
N TYR A 175 -1.76 22.21 -3.79
CA TYR A 175 -2.37 23.43 -3.26
C TYR A 175 -1.96 24.66 -4.10
N PRO A 176 -2.82 25.67 -4.22
CA PRO A 176 -2.45 26.97 -4.75
C PRO A 176 -1.32 27.63 -3.94
N ASP A 177 -0.52 28.45 -4.58
CA ASP A 177 0.69 29.01 -3.95
C ASP A 177 0.39 29.88 -2.71
N GLY A 178 -0.68 30.63 -2.74
CA GLY A 178 -1.13 31.37 -1.55
C GLY A 178 -1.54 30.45 -0.40
N ALA A 179 -2.22 29.34 -0.70
CA ALA A 179 -2.59 28.35 0.29
C ALA A 179 -1.35 27.64 0.87
N LYS A 180 -0.36 27.31 0.03
CA LYS A 180 0.91 26.73 0.49
C LYS A 180 1.59 27.63 1.52
N THR A 181 1.80 28.89 1.14
CA THR A 181 2.46 29.89 1.99
C THR A 181 1.75 30.06 3.33
N ILE A 182 0.42 30.08 3.33
CA ILE A 182 -0.39 30.20 4.55
C ILE A 182 -0.27 28.94 5.41
N LEU A 183 -0.29 27.75 4.80
CA LEU A 183 -0.14 26.48 5.51
C LEU A 183 1.28 26.30 6.07
N ASP A 184 2.32 26.76 5.38
CA ASP A 184 3.71 26.74 5.86
C ASP A 184 3.88 27.61 7.11
N ASN A 185 3.21 28.74 7.11
CA ASN A 185 3.24 29.71 8.19
C ASN A 185 2.03 29.60 9.13
N HIS A 186 1.44 28.42 9.27
CA HIS A 186 0.20 28.18 10.03
C HIS A 186 0.16 28.88 11.38
N LYS A 187 1.28 28.92 12.11
CA LYS A 187 1.39 29.56 13.43
C LYS A 187 1.18 31.08 13.40
N GLN A 188 1.37 31.72 12.27
CA GLN A 188 1.20 33.18 12.12
C GLN A 188 -0.26 33.55 11.85
N TYR A 189 -1.09 32.61 11.45
CA TYR A 189 -2.47 32.84 11.06
C TYR A 189 -3.44 32.31 12.12
N ASP A 190 -3.73 33.15 13.11
CA ASP A 190 -4.65 32.82 14.19
C ASP A 190 -6.03 32.42 13.66
N GLY A 191 -6.54 31.27 14.15
CA GLY A 191 -7.81 30.71 13.73
C GLY A 191 -7.79 29.92 12.42
N LEU A 192 -6.62 29.68 11.79
CA LEU A 192 -6.47 28.70 10.73
C LEU A 192 -6.55 27.29 11.32
N ILE A 193 -7.37 26.42 10.73
CA ILE A 193 -7.53 25.00 11.15
C ILE A 193 -6.66 24.09 10.28
N GLY A 194 -6.57 24.39 8.99
CA GLY A 194 -5.84 23.60 8.01
C GLY A 194 -6.48 23.68 6.62
N ALA A 195 -6.31 22.65 5.83
CA ALA A 195 -6.96 22.51 4.53
C ALA A 195 -7.96 21.36 4.52
N VAL A 196 -9.04 21.49 3.75
CA VAL A 196 -10.12 20.50 3.67
C VAL A 196 -9.59 19.10 3.38
N GLY A 197 -8.72 18.96 2.37
CA GLY A 197 -8.20 17.67 1.95
C GLY A 197 -7.37 16.94 2.99
N ASP A 198 -6.74 17.69 3.91
CA ASP A 198 -5.91 17.13 4.98
C ASP A 198 -6.73 16.60 6.16
N LEU A 199 -7.99 17.02 6.28
CA LEU A 199 -8.86 16.68 7.41
C LEU A 199 -9.70 15.44 7.15
N PHE A 200 -10.03 15.15 5.89
CA PHE A 200 -10.80 13.96 5.55
C PHE A 200 -9.95 12.69 5.63
N GLN A 201 -10.38 11.77 6.47
CA GLN A 201 -9.85 10.40 6.52
C GLN A 201 -10.83 9.47 5.83
N ILE A 202 -10.44 8.93 4.70
CA ILE A 202 -11.28 8.13 3.80
C ILE A 202 -10.58 6.80 3.53
N ASP A 203 -11.35 5.73 3.36
CA ASP A 203 -10.78 4.45 2.96
C ASP A 203 -10.41 4.46 1.48
N ASP A 204 -9.33 3.74 1.14
CA ASP A 204 -8.75 3.68 -0.21
C ASP A 204 -9.81 3.39 -1.29
N LYS A 205 -10.82 2.58 -0.95
CA LYS A 205 -11.94 2.20 -1.84
C LYS A 205 -12.77 3.40 -2.30
N PHE A 206 -12.95 4.41 -1.44
CA PHE A 206 -13.83 5.54 -1.70
C PHE A 206 -13.11 6.82 -2.15
N GLU A 207 -11.77 6.79 -2.20
CA GLU A 207 -10.97 7.98 -2.48
C GLU A 207 -11.35 8.66 -3.81
N SER A 208 -11.61 7.87 -4.87
CA SER A 208 -11.99 8.41 -6.18
C SER A 208 -13.32 9.15 -6.13
N ALA A 209 -14.30 8.58 -5.43
CA ALA A 209 -15.61 9.17 -5.22
C ALA A 209 -15.49 10.52 -4.50
N PHE A 210 -14.79 10.54 -3.37
CA PHE A 210 -14.59 11.77 -2.60
C PHE A 210 -13.80 12.83 -3.35
N GLN A 211 -12.76 12.43 -4.06
CA GLN A 211 -11.97 13.34 -4.88
C GLN A 211 -12.80 13.98 -5.98
N SER A 212 -13.71 13.23 -6.60
CA SER A 212 -14.60 13.76 -7.63
C SER A 212 -15.65 14.70 -7.06
N ALA A 213 -16.21 14.34 -5.92
CA ALA A 213 -17.26 15.10 -5.26
C ALA A 213 -16.74 16.40 -4.63
N ILE A 214 -15.70 16.31 -3.79
CA ILE A 214 -15.11 17.47 -3.11
C ILE A 214 -14.37 18.38 -4.10
N GLY A 215 -13.71 17.80 -5.10
CA GLY A 215 -13.07 18.55 -6.18
C GLY A 215 -12.09 19.59 -5.69
N SER A 216 -12.29 20.85 -6.14
CA SER A 216 -11.45 22.00 -5.77
C SER A 216 -11.57 22.40 -4.28
N PHE A 217 -12.66 22.04 -3.61
CA PHE A 217 -12.80 22.31 -2.18
C PHE A 217 -11.73 21.60 -1.34
N ALA A 218 -11.17 20.49 -1.82
CA ALA A 218 -10.07 19.83 -1.12
C ALA A 218 -8.85 20.74 -0.87
N GLN A 219 -8.68 21.76 -1.72
CA GLN A 219 -7.58 22.74 -1.61
C GLN A 219 -7.93 23.97 -0.78
N CYS A 220 -9.20 24.11 -0.35
CA CYS A 220 -9.62 25.25 0.45
C CYS A 220 -9.00 25.19 1.83
N LEU A 221 -8.52 26.32 2.30
CA LEU A 221 -8.16 26.52 3.70
C LEU A 221 -9.43 26.57 4.56
N ILE A 222 -9.30 26.19 5.80
CA ILE A 222 -10.39 26.26 6.78
C ILE A 222 -9.97 27.19 7.91
N SER A 223 -10.79 28.19 8.17
CA SER A 223 -10.68 29.03 9.35
C SER A 223 -11.79 28.69 10.37
N LYS A 224 -11.53 29.03 11.61
CA LYS A 224 -12.49 28.82 12.72
C LYS A 224 -13.81 29.54 12.47
N ASP A 225 -13.75 30.78 12.00
CA ASP A 225 -14.88 31.66 11.78
C ASP A 225 -14.58 32.70 10.69
N LYS A 226 -15.59 33.44 10.29
CA LYS A 226 -15.49 34.52 9.28
C LYS A 226 -14.51 35.61 9.69
N LYS A 227 -14.42 35.92 10.98
CA LYS A 227 -13.49 36.94 11.49
C LYS A 227 -12.03 36.52 11.26
N SER A 228 -11.71 35.28 11.56
CA SER A 228 -10.40 34.69 11.29
C SER A 228 -10.11 34.64 9.78
N ALA A 229 -11.09 34.23 8.98
CA ALA A 229 -10.95 34.21 7.52
C ALA A 229 -10.59 35.58 6.95
N ILE A 230 -11.27 36.63 7.40
CA ILE A 230 -11.00 38.03 6.95
C ILE A 230 -9.61 38.49 7.41
N LYS A 231 -9.18 38.13 8.63
CA LYS A 231 -7.82 38.44 9.12
C LYS A 231 -6.77 37.79 8.20
N ILE A 232 -6.95 36.51 7.88
CA ILE A 232 -6.05 35.77 7.01
C ILE A 232 -6.03 36.39 5.61
N LEU A 233 -7.19 36.74 5.06
CA LEU A 233 -7.32 37.39 3.77
C LEU A 233 -6.57 38.75 3.73
N ASN A 234 -6.74 39.57 4.75
CA ASN A 234 -6.08 40.87 4.84
C ASN A 234 -4.56 40.73 4.99
N ALA A 235 -4.10 39.77 5.79
CA ALA A 235 -2.68 39.46 5.93
C ALA A 235 -2.10 38.95 4.60
N ALA A 236 -2.80 38.08 3.90
CA ALA A 236 -2.40 37.60 2.59
C ALA A 236 -2.32 38.73 1.54
N ARG A 237 -3.27 39.65 1.55
CA ARG A 237 -3.27 40.83 0.70
C ARG A 237 -2.07 41.72 0.95
N SER A 238 -1.77 42.02 2.21
CA SER A 238 -0.62 42.87 2.57
C SER A 238 0.71 42.24 2.17
N GLN A 239 0.79 40.91 2.20
CA GLN A 239 1.97 40.12 1.81
C GLN A 239 2.00 39.79 0.31
N LYS A 240 1.00 40.17 -0.45
CA LYS A 240 0.86 39.89 -1.89
C LYS A 240 0.96 38.41 -2.21
N LEU A 241 0.34 37.55 -1.34
CA LEU A 241 0.32 36.11 -1.55
C LEU A 241 -0.51 35.76 -2.79
N GLY A 242 -0.19 34.60 -3.38
CA GLY A 242 -0.94 34.05 -4.50
C GLY A 242 -2.36 33.60 -4.12
N ASP A 243 -3.03 32.96 -5.06
CA ASP A 243 -4.43 32.57 -4.91
C ASP A 243 -4.64 31.54 -3.80
N PHE A 244 -5.75 31.67 -3.11
CA PHE A 244 -6.26 30.67 -2.19
C PHE A 244 -7.76 30.88 -1.96
N SER A 245 -8.43 29.83 -1.52
CA SER A 245 -9.80 29.87 -1.04
C SER A 245 -9.84 29.54 0.44
N ILE A 246 -10.69 30.21 1.21
CA ILE A 246 -10.82 29.97 2.64
C ILE A 246 -12.28 29.80 3.01
N LEU A 247 -12.57 28.76 3.79
CA LEU A 247 -13.88 28.40 4.29
C LEU A 247 -13.96 28.71 5.79
N PRO A 248 -14.82 29.63 6.22
CA PRO A 248 -15.07 29.84 7.64
C PRO A 248 -15.99 28.74 8.19
N LEU A 249 -15.44 27.86 9.01
CA LEU A 249 -16.12 26.63 9.48
C LEU A 249 -17.40 26.93 10.25
N LYS A 250 -17.35 27.86 11.18
CA LYS A 250 -18.49 28.19 12.03
C LYS A 250 -19.72 28.61 11.23
N GLU A 251 -19.55 29.47 10.28
CA GLU A 251 -20.60 29.98 9.41
C GLU A 251 -21.07 28.93 8.42
N PHE A 252 -20.13 28.12 7.93
CA PHE A 252 -20.44 27.03 7.00
C PHE A 252 -21.31 25.95 7.66
N VAL A 253 -20.97 25.54 8.86
CA VAL A 253 -21.71 24.51 9.62
C VAL A 253 -23.04 25.05 10.18
N SER A 254 -23.18 26.38 10.33
CA SER A 254 -24.43 26.96 10.81
C SER A 254 -25.61 26.81 9.83
N VAL A 255 -25.31 26.55 8.56
CA VAL A 255 -26.34 26.26 7.55
C VAL A 255 -26.76 24.80 7.71
N LYS A 256 -27.94 24.58 8.34
CA LYS A 256 -28.48 23.22 8.45
C LYS A 256 -28.75 22.64 7.08
N VAL A 257 -28.18 21.47 6.85
CA VAL A 257 -28.42 20.67 5.66
C VAL A 257 -29.48 19.63 6.02
N ASP A 258 -30.66 19.74 5.42
CA ASP A 258 -31.66 18.68 5.54
C ASP A 258 -31.17 17.47 4.75
N LEU A 259 -30.89 16.39 5.47
CA LEU A 259 -30.44 15.15 4.89
C LEU A 259 -31.65 14.35 4.39
N PRO A 260 -31.69 13.99 3.10
CA PRO A 260 -32.76 13.15 2.58
C PRO A 260 -32.68 11.74 3.16
N SER A 261 -33.79 11.00 3.10
CA SER A 261 -33.82 9.59 3.46
C SER A 261 -32.97 8.76 2.49
N VAL A 262 -32.14 7.86 3.04
CA VAL A 262 -31.26 7.02 2.23
C VAL A 262 -32.11 6.01 1.42
N PRO A 263 -32.02 6.00 0.10
CA PRO A 263 -32.77 5.06 -0.71
C PRO A 263 -32.26 3.63 -0.56
N LYS A 264 -33.17 2.69 -0.37
CA LYS A 264 -32.86 1.25 -0.34
C LYS A 264 -32.93 0.68 -1.75
N ILE A 265 -31.88 0.86 -2.52
CA ILE A 265 -31.76 0.41 -3.92
C ILE A 265 -30.47 -0.41 -4.03
N ASP A 266 -30.55 -1.52 -4.75
CA ASP A 266 -29.37 -2.35 -5.02
C ASP A 266 -28.28 -1.55 -5.76
N GLY A 267 -27.03 -1.69 -5.31
CA GLY A 267 -25.90 -0.92 -5.83
C GLY A 267 -25.69 0.44 -5.17
N VAL A 268 -26.59 0.92 -4.29
CA VAL A 268 -26.37 2.08 -3.44
C VAL A 268 -25.61 1.63 -2.19
N LEU A 269 -24.43 2.20 -1.99
CA LEU A 269 -23.59 1.87 -0.82
C LEU A 269 -24.00 2.67 0.41
N GLY A 270 -24.46 3.89 0.23
CA GLY A 270 -24.90 4.76 1.30
C GLY A 270 -24.46 6.22 1.14
N PRO A 271 -24.80 7.08 2.12
CA PRO A 271 -24.38 8.47 2.13
C PRO A 271 -22.87 8.57 2.38
N ALA A 272 -22.22 9.52 1.70
CA ALA A 272 -20.76 9.66 1.78
C ALA A 272 -20.24 9.95 3.20
N ILE A 273 -21.05 10.52 4.06
CA ILE A 273 -20.69 10.81 5.46
C ILE A 273 -20.32 9.52 6.22
N ASP A 274 -20.94 8.39 5.90
CA ASP A 274 -20.70 7.12 6.58
C ASP A 274 -19.32 6.51 6.24
N PHE A 275 -18.70 6.97 5.16
CA PHE A 275 -17.44 6.43 4.63
C PHE A 275 -16.22 7.34 4.89
N CYS A 276 -16.39 8.39 5.68
CA CYS A 276 -15.30 9.29 6.05
C CYS A 276 -15.30 9.58 7.55
N SER A 277 -14.17 10.07 8.03
CA SER A 277 -14.08 10.62 9.39
C SER A 277 -13.31 11.94 9.39
N LEU A 278 -13.68 12.80 10.30
CA LEU A 278 -13.07 14.11 10.52
C LEU A 278 -12.56 14.26 11.95
N PRO A 279 -11.49 15.03 12.17
CA PRO A 279 -11.07 15.39 13.52
C PRO A 279 -12.13 16.30 14.20
N LYS A 280 -12.15 16.30 15.53
CA LYS A 280 -13.08 17.12 16.32
C LYS A 280 -13.05 18.61 15.96
N SER A 281 -11.92 19.12 15.51
CA SER A 281 -11.73 20.51 15.09
C SER A 281 -12.48 20.90 13.82
N ALA A 282 -12.95 19.93 13.03
CA ALA A 282 -13.65 20.13 11.76
C ALA A 282 -15.05 19.48 11.75
N LYS A 283 -15.63 19.26 12.92
CA LYS A 283 -16.96 18.63 13.06
C LYS A 283 -18.02 19.41 12.28
N GLY A 284 -18.82 18.70 11.49
CA GLY A 284 -19.92 19.23 10.67
C GLY A 284 -19.49 19.70 9.27
N LEU A 285 -18.18 19.71 8.98
CA LEU A 285 -17.69 20.02 7.64
C LEU A 285 -18.15 18.99 6.60
N ASP A 286 -18.25 17.74 7.00
CA ASP A 286 -18.75 16.61 6.21
C ASP A 286 -20.21 16.83 5.81
N GLU A 287 -21.07 17.15 6.77
CA GLU A 287 -22.48 17.42 6.49
C GLU A 287 -22.66 18.53 5.44
N GLY A 288 -21.90 19.61 5.58
CA GLY A 288 -21.98 20.74 4.66
C GLY A 288 -21.43 20.47 3.27
N LEU A 289 -20.33 19.70 3.15
CA LEU A 289 -19.67 19.44 1.89
C LEU A 289 -20.24 18.23 1.14
N ILE A 290 -20.57 17.17 1.87
CA ILE A 290 -20.93 15.87 1.30
C ILE A 290 -22.21 15.28 1.92
N GLY A 291 -22.95 16.03 2.72
CA GLY A 291 -24.15 15.54 3.40
C GLY A 291 -25.23 15.06 2.44
N LYS A 292 -25.31 15.63 1.25
CA LYS A 292 -26.23 15.21 0.19
C LYS A 292 -25.56 14.41 -0.92
N LEU A 293 -24.44 13.76 -0.62
CA LEU A 293 -23.71 12.93 -1.55
C LEU A 293 -23.99 11.45 -1.27
N LEU A 294 -24.47 10.74 -2.27
CA LEU A 294 -24.73 9.30 -2.25
C LEU A 294 -23.62 8.57 -3.01
N ILE A 295 -23.04 7.56 -2.38
CA ILE A 295 -22.07 6.71 -3.04
C ILE A 295 -22.75 5.45 -3.57
N VAL A 296 -22.49 5.14 -4.83
CA VAL A 296 -23.00 3.96 -5.51
C VAL A 296 -21.84 3.10 -6.04
N GLU A 297 -22.09 1.83 -6.32
CA GLU A 297 -21.04 0.96 -6.86
C GLU A 297 -20.65 1.37 -8.29
N ASP A 298 -21.64 1.51 -9.16
CA ASP A 298 -21.48 1.86 -10.57
C ASP A 298 -22.73 2.63 -11.02
N ILE A 299 -22.53 3.86 -11.43
CA ILE A 299 -23.62 4.77 -11.82
C ILE A 299 -24.39 4.29 -13.07
N ASN A 300 -23.73 3.48 -13.92
CA ASN A 300 -24.35 2.94 -15.12
C ASN A 300 -25.32 1.78 -14.85
N LYS A 301 -25.26 1.20 -13.65
CA LYS A 301 -26.10 0.07 -13.25
C LYS A 301 -27.35 0.47 -12.48
N ILE A 302 -27.48 1.76 -12.16
CA ILE A 302 -28.55 2.28 -11.30
C ILE A 302 -29.34 3.34 -12.06
N ASP A 303 -30.66 3.31 -11.94
CA ASP A 303 -31.47 4.43 -12.41
C ASP A 303 -31.35 5.61 -11.45
N VAL A 304 -30.53 6.57 -11.87
CA VAL A 304 -30.24 7.77 -11.09
C VAL A 304 -31.32 8.86 -11.23
N SER A 305 -32.27 8.73 -12.17
CA SER A 305 -33.22 9.78 -12.57
C SER A 305 -34.06 10.32 -11.41
N HIS A 306 -34.42 9.45 -10.49
CA HIS A 306 -35.18 9.84 -9.28
C HIS A 306 -34.27 10.33 -8.15
N LEU A 307 -33.06 9.80 -8.06
CA LEU A 307 -32.11 10.08 -7.00
C LEU A 307 -31.47 11.48 -7.11
N ILE A 308 -31.19 11.94 -8.32
CA ILE A 308 -30.56 13.25 -8.58
C ILE A 308 -31.42 14.45 -8.17
N LYS A 309 -32.69 14.24 -7.86
CA LYS A 309 -33.54 15.33 -7.31
C LYS A 309 -33.13 15.72 -5.90
N GLU A 310 -32.70 14.77 -5.10
CA GLU A 310 -32.41 14.95 -3.69
C GLU A 310 -30.93 14.78 -3.37
N TRP A 311 -30.20 13.94 -4.11
CA TRP A 311 -28.83 13.57 -3.90
C TRP A 311 -27.91 13.99 -5.05
N ASP A 312 -26.71 14.40 -4.74
CA ASP A 312 -25.59 14.28 -5.64
C ASP A 312 -25.11 12.83 -5.60
N ILE A 313 -24.77 12.24 -6.72
CA ILE A 313 -24.44 10.82 -6.82
C ILE A 313 -23.01 10.67 -7.33
N VAL A 314 -22.25 9.78 -6.73
CA VAL A 314 -20.89 9.45 -7.18
C VAL A 314 -20.66 7.95 -7.10
N ASP A 315 -20.01 7.38 -8.10
CA ASP A 315 -19.60 5.98 -8.06
C ASP A 315 -18.16 5.80 -7.54
N LEU A 316 -17.81 4.54 -7.29
CA LEU A 316 -16.46 4.18 -6.82
C LEU A 316 -15.36 4.53 -7.83
N ASN A 317 -15.68 4.74 -9.09
CA ASN A 317 -14.75 5.14 -10.14
C ASN A 317 -14.61 6.66 -10.26
N GLY A 318 -15.44 7.42 -9.54
CA GLY A 318 -15.43 8.88 -9.51
C GLY A 318 -16.27 9.53 -10.60
N ALA A 319 -17.18 8.81 -11.26
CA ALA A 319 -18.22 9.44 -12.05
C ALA A 319 -19.22 10.11 -11.12
N PHE A 320 -19.44 11.41 -11.32
CA PHE A 320 -20.25 12.26 -10.45
C PHE A 320 -21.42 12.86 -11.24
N PHE A 321 -22.60 12.76 -10.65
CA PHE A 321 -23.83 13.38 -11.13
C PHE A 321 -24.40 14.29 -10.07
N GLY A 322 -24.33 15.59 -10.28
CA GLY A 322 -24.87 16.58 -9.38
C GLY A 322 -26.32 16.97 -9.68
N LYS A 323 -27.03 17.40 -8.66
CA LYS A 323 -28.40 17.92 -8.73
C LYS A 323 -28.64 18.95 -9.83
N SER A 324 -27.65 19.78 -10.13
CA SER A 324 -27.70 20.80 -11.17
C SER A 324 -27.46 20.27 -12.57
N SER A 325 -27.65 18.98 -12.81
CA SER A 325 -27.35 18.29 -14.07
C SER A 325 -25.86 18.35 -14.44
N LEU A 326 -25.01 18.64 -13.48
CA LEU A 326 -23.56 18.66 -13.66
C LEU A 326 -23.04 17.23 -13.67
N ILE A 327 -22.52 16.78 -14.80
CA ILE A 327 -21.82 15.52 -14.93
C ILE A 327 -20.33 15.79 -14.92
N LYS A 328 -19.60 15.14 -14.00
CA LYS A 328 -18.14 15.17 -13.96
C LYS A 328 -17.62 13.76 -14.13
N PHE A 329 -16.70 13.58 -15.02
CA PHE A 329 -15.88 12.37 -15.10
C PHE A 329 -14.42 12.72 -14.85
N LYS A 330 -13.81 12.04 -13.92
CA LYS A 330 -12.41 12.27 -13.55
C LYS A 330 -11.59 11.04 -13.94
N ASN A 331 -10.79 11.15 -15.00
CA ASN A 331 -9.94 10.03 -15.41
C ASN A 331 -8.83 9.76 -14.38
N LYS A 332 -8.62 8.49 -14.03
CA LYS A 332 -7.75 8.00 -12.92
C LYS A 332 -6.25 8.35 -13.02
N LEU A 333 -5.86 9.19 -13.98
CA LEU A 333 -4.45 9.38 -14.37
C LEU A 333 -3.65 10.42 -13.58
N LYS A 334 -4.20 11.13 -12.59
CA LYS A 334 -3.43 12.19 -11.87
C LYS A 334 -3.04 11.83 -10.44
N LYS A 335 -1.74 11.90 -10.22
CA LYS A 335 -1.01 11.62 -8.96
C LYS A 335 -1.22 12.63 -7.81
N THR A 336 -2.04 13.68 -7.92
CA THR A 336 -2.11 14.80 -6.95
C THR A 336 -3.41 14.89 -6.15
N SER A 337 -4.03 13.74 -5.79
CA SER A 337 -5.07 13.81 -4.76
C SER A 337 -4.46 14.38 -3.47
N VAL A 338 -5.04 15.44 -2.95
CA VAL A 338 -4.65 16.01 -1.64
C VAL A 338 -5.29 15.20 -0.52
N ILE A 339 -6.44 14.59 -0.80
CA ILE A 339 -7.25 13.87 0.17
C ILE A 339 -6.59 12.54 0.56
N GLY A 340 -6.53 12.23 1.85
CA GLY A 340 -6.10 10.93 2.36
C GLY A 340 -4.59 10.66 2.40
N ARG A 341 -3.73 11.60 1.97
CA ARG A 341 -2.25 11.42 1.95
C ARG A 341 -1.68 11.03 3.30
N LYS A 342 -2.12 11.66 4.38
CA LYS A 342 -1.65 11.37 5.74
C LYS A 342 -1.96 9.94 6.16
N LYS A 343 -3.18 9.46 5.85
CA LYS A 343 -3.58 8.08 6.12
C LYS A 343 -2.72 7.08 5.34
N LYS A 344 -2.39 7.39 4.08
CA LYS A 344 -1.49 6.57 3.26
C LYS A 344 -0.09 6.48 3.84
N VAL A 345 0.48 7.59 4.25
CA VAL A 345 1.81 7.61 4.90
C VAL A 345 1.80 6.71 6.12
N LEU A 346 0.83 6.85 7.01
CA LEU A 346 0.72 6.02 8.21
C LEU A 346 0.54 4.53 7.89
N LYS A 347 -0.23 4.21 6.85
CA LYS A 347 -0.42 2.83 6.39
C LYS A 347 0.90 2.25 5.87
N ILE A 348 1.56 2.98 4.97
CA ILE A 348 2.86 2.55 4.41
C ILE A 348 3.92 2.40 5.50
N GLU A 349 3.99 3.30 6.48
CA GLU A 349 4.92 3.19 7.62
C GLU A 349 4.63 1.95 8.47
N LYS A 350 3.37 1.59 8.66
CA LYS A 350 2.98 0.36 9.35
C LYS A 350 3.38 -0.87 8.56
N ASP A 351 3.11 -0.87 7.26
CA ASP A 351 3.45 -1.97 6.36
C ASP A 351 4.96 -2.19 6.28
N ILE A 352 5.74 -1.10 6.22
CA ILE A 352 7.21 -1.13 6.29
C ILE A 352 7.68 -1.82 7.57
N LYS A 353 7.16 -1.41 8.73
CA LYS A 353 7.55 -2.00 10.02
C LYS A 353 7.25 -3.50 10.09
N LEU A 354 6.12 -3.94 9.57
CA LEU A 354 5.75 -5.35 9.52
C LEU A 354 6.70 -6.12 8.61
N LEU A 355 6.99 -5.57 7.45
CA LEU A 355 7.88 -6.17 6.47
C LEU A 355 9.34 -6.24 6.95
N GLU A 356 9.86 -5.18 7.59
CA GLU A 356 11.17 -5.17 8.23
C GLU A 356 11.31 -6.26 9.30
N LYS A 357 10.25 -6.45 10.11
CA LYS A 357 10.22 -7.52 11.10
C LYS A 357 10.25 -8.89 10.45
N SER A 358 9.49 -9.10 9.38
CA SER A 358 9.49 -10.35 8.63
C SER A 358 10.87 -10.63 8.01
N ILE A 359 11.48 -9.64 7.35
CA ILE A 359 12.83 -9.74 6.78
C ILE A 359 13.84 -10.10 7.88
N SER A 360 13.76 -9.46 9.05
CA SER A 360 14.67 -9.75 10.17
C SER A 360 14.52 -11.19 10.68
N THR A 361 13.30 -11.73 10.67
CA THR A 361 13.05 -13.12 11.05
C THR A 361 13.63 -14.08 10.02
N ASN A 362 13.34 -13.84 8.74
CA ASN A 362 13.85 -14.63 7.64
C ASN A 362 15.41 -14.58 7.55
N ASP A 363 16.02 -13.44 7.85
CA ASP A 363 17.49 -13.32 7.92
C ASP A 363 18.09 -14.18 9.06
N LYS A 364 17.42 -14.28 10.20
CA LYS A 364 17.86 -15.16 11.30
C LYS A 364 17.74 -16.63 10.92
N GLU A 365 16.61 -17.00 10.33
CA GLU A 365 16.39 -18.37 9.86
C GLU A 365 17.40 -18.75 8.77
N PHE A 366 17.61 -17.89 7.78
CA PHE A 366 18.61 -18.11 6.74
C PHE A 366 20.03 -18.33 7.30
N LYS A 367 20.43 -17.50 8.27
CA LYS A 367 21.71 -17.67 8.97
C LYS A 367 21.78 -18.98 9.75
N SER A 368 20.69 -19.40 10.35
CA SER A 368 20.62 -20.69 11.10
C SER A 368 20.72 -21.89 10.16
N LEU A 369 20.04 -21.81 9.00
CA LEU A 369 20.13 -22.82 7.95
C LEU A 369 21.56 -22.92 7.38
N GLY A 370 22.21 -21.79 7.14
CA GLY A 370 23.60 -21.78 6.66
C GLY A 370 24.58 -22.42 7.63
N LYS A 371 24.41 -22.18 8.95
CA LYS A 371 25.21 -22.88 9.98
C LYS A 371 24.91 -24.38 10.01
N LYS A 372 23.65 -24.75 9.82
CA LYS A 372 23.24 -26.16 9.79
C LYS A 372 23.82 -26.85 8.54
N SER A 373 23.82 -26.20 7.38
CA SER A 373 24.45 -26.72 6.15
C SER A 373 25.95 -26.95 6.33
N SER A 374 26.67 -26.01 6.94
CA SER A 374 28.11 -26.20 7.18
C SER A 374 28.41 -27.39 8.08
N ILE A 375 27.63 -27.59 9.15
CA ILE A 375 27.77 -28.75 10.05
C ILE A 375 27.43 -30.05 9.33
N LEU A 376 26.38 -30.06 8.53
CA LEU A 376 25.98 -31.24 7.73
C LEU A 376 27.05 -31.58 6.69
N LEU A 377 27.62 -30.59 6.02
CA LEU A 377 28.73 -30.77 5.05
C LEU A 377 29.97 -31.39 5.69
N GLU A 378 30.35 -30.94 6.90
CA GLU A 378 31.46 -31.56 7.64
C GLU A 378 31.16 -33.02 7.99
N LYS A 379 29.92 -33.30 8.44
CA LYS A 379 29.50 -34.65 8.74
C LYS A 379 29.49 -35.56 7.50
N VAL A 380 28.98 -35.06 6.37
CA VAL A 380 29.02 -35.81 5.09
C VAL A 380 30.44 -36.13 4.69
N LYS A 381 31.35 -35.15 4.73
CA LYS A 381 32.78 -35.41 4.43
C LYS A 381 33.42 -36.45 5.34
N SER A 382 33.17 -36.34 6.67
CA SER A 382 33.73 -37.30 7.62
C SER A 382 33.17 -38.71 7.41
N GLN A 383 31.91 -38.85 7.04
CA GLN A 383 31.30 -40.14 6.74
C GLN A 383 31.76 -40.69 5.37
N GLU A 384 32.01 -39.84 4.37
CA GLU A 384 32.60 -40.24 3.10
C GLU A 384 34.02 -40.78 3.28
N GLU A 385 34.86 -40.14 4.12
CA GLU A 385 36.18 -40.63 4.48
C GLU A 385 36.13 -41.95 5.20
N LEU A 386 35.22 -42.08 6.17
CA LEU A 386 35.02 -43.38 6.89
C LEU A 386 34.54 -44.48 5.94
N LEU A 387 33.59 -44.17 5.05
CA LEU A 387 33.11 -45.11 4.04
C LEU A 387 34.24 -45.60 3.12
N ALA A 388 35.09 -44.66 2.67
CA ALA A 388 36.26 -45.00 1.82
C ALA A 388 37.27 -45.91 2.55
N GLN A 389 37.52 -45.64 3.85
CA GLN A 389 38.38 -46.48 4.68
C GLN A 389 37.81 -47.89 4.90
N GLU A 390 36.53 -47.98 5.26
CA GLU A 390 35.85 -49.27 5.50
C GLU A 390 35.72 -50.09 4.19
N ASN A 391 35.41 -49.43 3.07
CA ASN A 391 35.41 -50.12 1.75
C ASN A 391 36.78 -50.66 1.35
N LYS A 392 37.87 -49.94 1.66
CA LYS A 392 39.21 -50.41 1.43
C LYS A 392 39.53 -51.66 2.26
N LEU A 393 39.18 -51.63 3.55
CA LEU A 393 39.36 -52.77 4.43
C LEU A 393 38.50 -53.97 4.01
N LEU A 394 37.29 -53.74 3.52
CA LEU A 394 36.40 -54.77 2.99
C LEU A 394 37.00 -55.44 1.74
N ALA A 395 37.58 -54.65 0.84
CA ALA A 395 38.24 -55.14 -0.38
C ALA A 395 39.56 -55.92 -0.08
N GLU A 396 40.19 -55.60 1.05
CA GLU A 396 41.39 -56.32 1.50
C GLU A 396 41.03 -57.69 2.15
N LEU A 397 39.79 -57.84 2.63
CA LEU A 397 39.26 -59.10 3.24
C LEU A 397 38.58 -60.01 2.21
N GLN A 398 38.20 -59.52 1.01
CA GLN A 398 37.67 -60.28 -0.13
C GLN A 398 38.77 -60.83 -0.99
#